data_10815fd4872bfa1db2ef6b9137e503b6
#
_entry.id   10815fd4872bfa1db2ef6b9137e503b6
#
_cell.length_a   1.000
_cell.length_b   1.000
_cell.length_c   1.000
_cell.angle_alpha   90.00
_cell.angle_beta   90.00
_cell.angle_gamma   90.00
#
_symmetry.space_group_name_H-M   'P 1'
#
loop_
_entity.id
_entity.type
_entity.pdbx_description
1 polymer ?
#
loop_
_entity_poly.entity_id
_entity_poly.type
_entity_poly.pdbx_seq_one_letter_code
_entity_poly.pdbx_strand_id
1 'polypeptide(L)'
;MTENRHPVLTSFEALQTGGAEAPWVGPDLSPEQVEVRGKRILLVEDEEPLRACLRMMLEFAGHQVTEAHNGAEGLNLFSIGEYDLVITDFEMPVMAGNRLAIGIKLLAPSLPILMITASERARRDAQNPVDALLNKPFTVTDLHCALQKLLLARPEPAQSVAARDIWEGCMASEFVGAPADHDM
;
A
#
# COMPACT_ATOMS: atom_id res chain seq x y z
N MET A 1 27.53 -43.96 -50.39
CA MET A 1 26.62 -44.51 -49.37
C MET A 1 27.39 -44.50 -48.08
N THR A 2 27.30 -43.42 -47.30
CA THR A 2 27.98 -43.29 -46.01
C THR A 2 26.92 -42.87 -45.01
N GLU A 3 26.52 -43.83 -44.17
CA GLU A 3 25.61 -43.62 -43.06
C GLU A 3 26.26 -42.80 -41.96
N ASN A 4 25.66 -41.68 -41.65
CA ASN A 4 26.06 -40.80 -40.58
C ASN A 4 25.26 -41.18 -39.33
N ARG A 5 25.84 -42.00 -38.46
CA ARG A 5 25.24 -42.37 -37.16
C ARG A 5 25.68 -41.34 -36.12
N HIS A 6 24.75 -40.58 -35.65
CA HIS A 6 24.97 -39.76 -34.44
C HIS A 6 24.97 -40.65 -33.21
N PRO A 7 25.96 -40.58 -32.33
CA PRO A 7 25.92 -41.24 -31.03
C PRO A 7 25.00 -40.51 -30.07
N VAL A 8 24.01 -41.22 -29.55
CA VAL A 8 23.21 -40.81 -28.42
C VAL A 8 24.08 -40.95 -27.17
N LEU A 9 24.53 -39.83 -26.62
CA LEU A 9 25.26 -39.79 -25.36
C LEU A 9 24.27 -39.95 -24.20
N THR A 10 24.24 -41.12 -23.62
CA THR A 10 23.66 -41.37 -22.31
C THR A 10 24.61 -40.84 -21.24
N SER A 11 24.39 -39.61 -20.82
CA SER A 11 25.15 -39.02 -19.70
C SER A 11 24.37 -39.14 -18.40
N PHE A 12 24.48 -40.31 -17.77
CA PHE A 12 23.94 -40.53 -16.41
C PHE A 12 25.05 -40.94 -15.41
N GLU A 13 26.32 -40.67 -15.73
CA GLU A 13 27.45 -41.09 -14.90
C GLU A 13 28.40 -39.96 -14.49
N ALA A 14 27.88 -38.80 -14.08
CA ALA A 14 28.74 -37.72 -13.59
C ALA A 14 28.18 -37.01 -12.34
N LEU A 15 27.62 -37.79 -11.40
CA LEU A 15 27.15 -37.24 -10.13
C LEU A 15 27.75 -37.95 -8.92
N GLN A 16 29.06 -38.20 -8.93
CA GLN A 16 29.80 -38.63 -7.74
C GLN A 16 31.25 -38.14 -7.77
N THR A 17 31.45 -36.82 -7.68
CA THR A 17 32.67 -36.26 -7.11
C THR A 17 32.29 -35.14 -6.21
N GLY A 18 32.56 -35.32 -4.90
CA GLY A 18 32.26 -34.34 -3.85
C GLY A 18 32.99 -33.03 -4.09
N GLY A 19 32.28 -32.07 -4.65
CA GLY A 19 32.63 -30.67 -4.65
C GLY A 19 31.74 -30.00 -3.60
N ALA A 20 32.33 -29.30 -2.64
CA ALA A 20 31.61 -28.48 -1.68
C ALA A 20 30.64 -27.62 -2.43
N GLU A 21 29.35 -27.82 -2.17
CA GLU A 21 28.29 -26.89 -2.66
C GLU A 21 28.64 -25.51 -2.15
N ALA A 22 29.03 -24.62 -3.07
CA ALA A 22 29.11 -23.20 -2.73
C ALA A 22 27.73 -22.81 -2.19
N PRO A 23 27.66 -22.16 -1.02
CA PRO A 23 26.38 -21.72 -0.48
C PRO A 23 25.70 -20.86 -1.54
N TRP A 24 24.44 -21.18 -1.86
CA TRP A 24 23.62 -20.39 -2.78
C TRP A 24 23.61 -18.94 -2.29
N VAL A 25 24.41 -18.09 -2.91
CA VAL A 25 24.39 -16.66 -2.70
C VAL A 25 23.21 -16.18 -3.54
N GLY A 26 22.10 -15.92 -2.88
CA GLY A 26 20.97 -15.24 -3.50
C GLY A 26 21.44 -13.99 -4.23
N PRO A 27 20.65 -13.45 -5.16
CA PRO A 27 21.04 -12.24 -5.87
C PRO A 27 21.50 -11.20 -4.85
N ASP A 28 22.68 -10.65 -5.09
CA ASP A 28 23.27 -9.58 -4.28
C ASP A 28 22.29 -8.42 -4.30
N LEU A 29 21.46 -8.34 -3.25
CA LEU A 29 20.54 -7.23 -3.05
C LEU A 29 21.41 -6.06 -2.65
N SER A 30 21.75 -5.24 -3.64
CA SER A 30 22.47 -3.99 -3.45
C SER A 30 21.90 -3.25 -2.24
N PRO A 31 22.71 -2.65 -1.35
CA PRO A 31 22.26 -2.01 -0.11
C PRO A 31 21.31 -0.82 -0.31
N GLU A 32 20.90 -0.52 -1.53
CA GLU A 32 19.98 0.57 -1.89
C GLU A 32 18.50 0.16 -1.97
N GLN A 33 18.15 -1.10 -1.78
CA GLN A 33 16.75 -1.50 -1.67
C GLN A 33 16.33 -1.39 -0.21
N VAL A 34 15.99 -0.17 0.23
CA VAL A 34 15.30 0.04 1.50
C VAL A 34 13.95 -0.68 1.41
N GLU A 35 13.88 -1.89 1.97
CA GLU A 35 12.63 -2.63 2.04
C GLU A 35 11.67 -1.91 2.97
N VAL A 36 10.64 -1.33 2.40
CA VAL A 36 9.58 -0.69 3.18
C VAL A 36 8.65 -1.78 3.71
N ARG A 37 8.81 -2.13 4.99
CA ARG A 37 7.99 -3.15 5.68
C ARG A 37 7.18 -2.52 6.82
N GLY A 38 6.20 -3.26 7.34
CA GLY A 38 5.45 -2.89 8.54
C GLY A 38 4.49 -1.71 8.37
N LYS A 39 4.15 -1.33 7.13
CA LYS A 39 3.21 -0.24 6.87
C LYS A 39 1.77 -0.71 7.00
N ARG A 40 0.90 0.17 7.51
CA ARG A 40 -0.55 -0.06 7.61
C ARG A 40 -1.21 0.42 6.33
N ILE A 41 -1.82 -0.49 5.61
CA ILE A 41 -2.41 -0.24 4.30
C ILE A 41 -3.91 -0.46 4.37
N LEU A 42 -4.68 0.54 3.95
CA LEU A 42 -6.12 0.38 3.69
C LEU A 42 -6.30 -0.05 2.22
N LEU A 43 -6.81 -1.25 2.02
CA LEU A 43 -7.08 -1.84 0.71
C LEU A 43 -8.58 -1.80 0.43
N VAL A 44 -8.98 -1.08 -0.61
CA VAL A 44 -10.39 -0.89 -1.00
C VAL A 44 -10.59 -1.43 -2.41
N GLU A 45 -11.26 -2.58 -2.52
CA GLU A 45 -11.50 -3.31 -3.77
C GLU A 45 -12.82 -4.08 -3.62
N ASP A 46 -13.73 -3.99 -4.56
CA ASP A 46 -15.03 -4.66 -4.48
C ASP A 46 -14.98 -6.13 -4.92
N GLU A 47 -14.08 -6.48 -5.85
CA GLU A 47 -13.89 -7.86 -6.28
C GLU A 47 -13.16 -8.69 -5.22
N GLU A 48 -13.87 -9.59 -4.53
CA GLU A 48 -13.31 -10.43 -3.46
C GLU A 48 -12.06 -11.23 -3.88
N PRO A 49 -12.02 -11.91 -5.06
CA PRO A 49 -10.83 -12.66 -5.45
C PRO A 49 -9.59 -11.79 -5.64
N LEU A 50 -9.76 -10.60 -6.22
CA LEU A 50 -8.67 -9.66 -6.42
C LEU A 50 -8.22 -9.03 -5.10
N ARG A 51 -9.16 -8.64 -4.25
CA ARG A 51 -8.88 -8.11 -2.92
C ARG A 51 -8.09 -9.11 -2.07
N ALA A 52 -8.51 -10.38 -2.05
CA ALA A 52 -7.78 -11.43 -1.34
C ALA A 52 -6.37 -11.65 -1.90
N CYS A 53 -6.21 -11.61 -3.22
CA CYS A 53 -4.90 -11.72 -3.87
C CYS A 53 -3.98 -10.55 -3.50
N LEU A 54 -4.48 -9.31 -3.59
CA LEU A 54 -3.73 -8.11 -3.20
C LEU A 54 -3.34 -8.13 -1.73
N ARG A 55 -4.27 -8.48 -0.84
CA ARG A 55 -3.99 -8.63 0.59
C ARG A 55 -2.82 -9.60 0.81
N MET A 56 -2.89 -10.78 0.20
CA MET A 56 -1.85 -11.80 0.34
C MET A 56 -0.47 -11.31 -0.14
N MET A 57 -0.42 -10.57 -1.26
CA MET A 57 0.83 -9.97 -1.76
C MET A 57 1.40 -8.93 -0.80
N LEU A 58 0.55 -8.08 -0.23
CA LEU A 58 0.93 -7.02 0.71
C LEU A 58 1.39 -7.58 2.06
N GLU A 59 0.67 -8.57 2.59
CA GLU A 59 1.04 -9.27 3.84
C GLU A 59 2.35 -10.04 3.67
N PHE A 60 2.56 -10.69 2.51
CA PHE A 60 3.83 -11.36 2.20
C PHE A 60 5.01 -10.37 2.14
N ALA A 61 4.78 -9.16 1.66
CA ALA A 61 5.75 -8.07 1.71
C ALA A 61 5.95 -7.47 3.11
N GLY A 62 5.24 -7.99 4.13
CA GLY A 62 5.40 -7.59 5.53
C GLY A 62 4.57 -6.38 5.94
N HIS A 63 3.51 -6.02 5.21
CA HIS A 63 2.60 -4.95 5.55
C HIS A 63 1.39 -5.47 6.36
N GLN A 64 0.72 -4.56 7.07
CA GLN A 64 -0.56 -4.81 7.75
C GLN A 64 -1.69 -4.28 6.86
N VAL A 65 -2.67 -5.12 6.54
CA VAL A 65 -3.74 -4.79 5.60
C VAL A 65 -5.08 -4.76 6.30
N THR A 66 -5.81 -3.66 6.11
CA THR A 66 -7.23 -3.54 6.45
C THR A 66 -8.02 -3.49 5.15
N GLU A 67 -9.03 -4.34 5.00
CA GLU A 67 -9.83 -4.48 3.79
C GLU A 67 -11.13 -3.70 3.89
N ALA A 68 -11.58 -3.14 2.76
CA ALA A 68 -12.90 -2.57 2.55
C ALA A 68 -13.45 -2.99 1.19
N HIS A 69 -14.78 -3.15 1.07
CA HIS A 69 -15.47 -3.68 -0.12
C HIS A 69 -16.02 -2.58 -1.04
N ASN A 70 -15.92 -1.32 -0.64
CA ASN A 70 -16.33 -0.15 -1.41
C ASN A 70 -15.75 1.12 -0.80
N GLY A 71 -15.83 2.23 -1.55
CA GLY A 71 -15.26 3.49 -1.09
C GLY A 71 -15.91 4.08 0.16
N ALA A 72 -17.20 3.84 0.41
CA ALA A 72 -17.88 4.36 1.60
C ALA A 72 -17.41 3.66 2.87
N GLU A 73 -17.25 2.33 2.82
CA GLU A 73 -16.65 1.56 3.90
C GLU A 73 -15.20 1.97 4.12
N GLY A 74 -14.43 2.11 3.01
CA GLY A 74 -13.04 2.58 3.06
C GLY A 74 -12.91 3.93 3.74
N LEU A 75 -13.76 4.90 3.44
CA LEU A 75 -13.75 6.22 4.07
C LEU A 75 -14.10 6.15 5.56
N ASN A 76 -15.05 5.30 5.92
CA ASN A 76 -15.41 5.07 7.33
C ASN A 76 -14.26 4.46 8.13
N LEU A 77 -13.64 3.39 7.60
CA LEU A 77 -12.47 2.76 8.24
C LEU A 77 -11.30 3.74 8.33
N PHE A 78 -11.10 4.57 7.30
CA PHE A 78 -10.08 5.61 7.30
C PHE A 78 -10.28 6.63 8.42
N SER A 79 -11.50 7.05 8.70
CA SER A 79 -11.81 8.06 9.72
C SER A 79 -11.52 7.61 11.16
N ILE A 80 -11.51 6.28 11.41
CA ILE A 80 -11.28 5.69 12.73
C ILE A 80 -9.93 4.99 12.87
N GLY A 81 -9.18 4.85 11.77
CA GLY A 81 -7.91 4.15 11.70
C GLY A 81 -6.74 5.07 11.33
N GLU A 82 -5.55 4.56 11.54
CA GLU A 82 -4.33 5.21 11.10
C GLU A 82 -3.67 4.37 10.01
N TYR A 83 -3.41 4.97 8.85
CA TYR A 83 -2.84 4.30 7.69
C TYR A 83 -1.64 5.06 7.13
N ASP A 84 -0.73 4.33 6.54
CA ASP A 84 0.46 4.87 5.89
C ASP A 84 0.27 4.99 4.36
N LEU A 85 -0.67 4.21 3.82
CA LEU A 85 -1.03 4.19 2.39
C LEU A 85 -2.47 3.72 2.23
N VAL A 86 -3.14 4.23 1.19
CA VAL A 86 -4.43 3.69 0.71
C VAL A 86 -4.24 3.13 -0.69
N ILE A 87 -4.79 1.94 -0.93
CA ILE A 87 -4.90 1.32 -2.25
C ILE A 87 -6.39 1.22 -2.59
N THR A 88 -6.79 1.68 -3.76
CA THR A 88 -8.21 1.64 -4.17
C THR A 88 -8.37 1.29 -5.65
N ASP A 89 -9.44 0.57 -6.02
CA ASP A 89 -9.89 0.57 -7.40
C ASP A 89 -10.62 1.88 -7.73
N PHE A 90 -10.72 2.19 -9.01
CA PHE A 90 -11.49 3.34 -9.51
C PHE A 90 -12.98 3.05 -9.57
N GLU A 91 -13.36 1.90 -10.15
CA GLU A 91 -14.76 1.52 -10.41
C GLU A 91 -15.28 0.58 -9.33
N MET A 92 -15.97 1.14 -8.34
CA MET A 92 -16.59 0.37 -7.27
C MET A 92 -18.03 0.81 -7.05
N PRO A 93 -18.93 -0.10 -6.59
CA PRO A 93 -20.29 0.25 -6.21
C PRO A 93 -20.31 1.18 -4.99
N VAL A 94 -21.44 1.85 -4.76
CA VAL A 94 -21.71 2.75 -3.64
C VAL A 94 -20.86 4.02 -3.70
N MET A 95 -19.53 3.93 -3.69
CA MET A 95 -18.62 5.05 -3.81
C MET A 95 -17.40 4.65 -4.64
N ALA A 96 -17.18 5.32 -5.75
CA ALA A 96 -16.02 5.12 -6.62
C ALA A 96 -14.73 5.61 -5.96
N GLY A 97 -13.58 5.01 -6.37
CA GLY A 97 -12.27 5.28 -5.76
C GLY A 97 -11.79 6.72 -5.87
N ASN A 98 -12.15 7.46 -6.93
CA ASN A 98 -11.82 8.88 -7.02
C ASN A 98 -12.54 9.72 -5.96
N ARG A 99 -13.80 9.38 -5.63
CA ARG A 99 -14.53 10.05 -4.55
C ARG A 99 -13.96 9.72 -3.18
N LEU A 100 -13.58 8.46 -2.96
CA LEU A 100 -12.85 8.06 -1.77
C LEU A 100 -11.54 8.86 -1.65
N ALA A 101 -10.75 8.94 -2.72
CA ALA A 101 -9.48 9.67 -2.73
C ALA A 101 -9.67 11.16 -2.40
N ILE A 102 -10.70 11.82 -2.95
CA ILE A 102 -11.04 13.20 -2.59
C ILE A 102 -11.34 13.31 -1.09
N GLY A 103 -12.18 12.43 -0.55
CA GLY A 103 -12.52 12.42 0.88
C GLY A 103 -11.28 12.25 1.77
N ILE A 104 -10.40 11.32 1.42
CA ILE A 104 -9.16 11.08 2.17
C ILE A 104 -8.21 12.28 2.08
N LYS A 105 -8.03 12.87 0.90
CA LYS A 105 -7.13 14.03 0.72
C LYS A 105 -7.63 15.29 1.43
N LEU A 106 -8.92 15.42 1.68
CA LEU A 106 -9.47 16.50 2.52
C LEU A 106 -9.10 16.31 4.00
N LEU A 107 -9.04 15.07 4.48
CA LEU A 107 -8.70 14.72 5.86
C LEU A 107 -7.19 14.61 6.10
N ALA A 108 -6.47 14.04 5.13
CA ALA A 108 -5.03 13.80 5.19
C ALA A 108 -4.37 14.08 3.84
N PRO A 109 -4.07 15.36 3.51
CA PRO A 109 -3.55 15.74 2.19
C PRO A 109 -2.24 15.06 1.79
N SER A 110 -1.39 14.73 2.76
CA SER A 110 -0.08 14.11 2.54
C SER A 110 -0.12 12.59 2.50
N LEU A 111 -1.26 11.94 2.79
CA LEU A 111 -1.34 10.49 2.75
C LEU A 111 -1.27 9.98 1.31
N PRO A 112 -0.34 9.07 0.97
CA PRO A 112 -0.25 8.54 -0.37
C PRO A 112 -1.44 7.64 -0.70
N ILE A 113 -1.94 7.77 -1.94
CA ILE A 113 -3.03 6.95 -2.48
C ILE A 113 -2.56 6.33 -3.78
N LEU A 114 -2.55 4.99 -3.86
CA LEU A 114 -2.34 4.21 -5.07
C LEU A 114 -3.70 3.77 -5.62
N MET A 115 -3.99 4.12 -6.86
CA MET A 115 -5.17 3.58 -7.53
C MET A 115 -4.77 2.47 -8.50
N ILE A 116 -5.43 1.32 -8.40
CA ILE A 116 -5.21 0.16 -9.26
C ILE A 116 -6.46 -0.02 -10.13
N THR A 117 -6.35 0.17 -11.46
CA THR A 117 -7.54 0.19 -12.29
C THR A 117 -7.28 -0.25 -13.73
N ALA A 118 -8.31 -0.84 -14.39
CA ALA A 118 -8.33 -1.06 -15.82
C ALA A 118 -8.91 0.14 -16.59
N SER A 119 -9.51 1.10 -15.90
CA SER A 119 -10.30 2.18 -16.51
C SER A 119 -9.42 3.27 -17.11
N GLU A 120 -9.56 3.50 -18.41
CA GLU A 120 -8.95 4.66 -19.09
C GLU A 120 -9.50 6.00 -18.56
N ARG A 121 -10.70 5.96 -18.00
CA ARG A 121 -11.35 7.12 -17.41
C ARG A 121 -10.58 7.63 -16.20
N ALA A 122 -10.08 6.73 -15.34
CA ALA A 122 -9.26 7.09 -14.19
C ALA A 122 -8.01 7.89 -14.59
N ARG A 123 -7.39 7.56 -15.73
CA ARG A 123 -6.20 8.25 -16.27
C ARG A 123 -6.49 9.62 -16.86
N ARG A 124 -7.69 9.82 -17.37
CA ARG A 124 -8.12 11.08 -18.00
C ARG A 124 -8.80 12.05 -17.03
N ASP A 125 -9.12 11.58 -15.83
CA ASP A 125 -9.75 12.40 -14.81
C ASP A 125 -8.70 13.32 -14.16
N ALA A 126 -8.67 14.57 -14.64
CA ALA A 126 -7.77 15.58 -14.11
C ALA A 126 -8.05 15.97 -12.65
N GLN A 127 -9.19 15.56 -12.10
CA GLN A 127 -9.59 15.80 -10.70
C GLN A 127 -9.29 14.60 -9.80
N ASN A 128 -8.67 13.55 -10.33
CA ASN A 128 -8.32 12.36 -9.56
C ASN A 128 -7.10 12.64 -8.66
N PRO A 129 -7.27 12.83 -7.35
CA PRO A 129 -6.21 13.32 -6.46
C PRO A 129 -5.31 12.18 -5.94
N VAL A 130 -5.08 11.14 -6.76
CA VAL A 130 -4.22 10.01 -6.37
C VAL A 130 -2.76 10.31 -6.70
N ASP A 131 -1.85 9.76 -5.91
CA ASP A 131 -0.41 10.01 -6.05
C ASP A 131 0.23 9.08 -7.09
N ALA A 132 -0.37 7.91 -7.33
CA ALA A 132 0.03 6.99 -8.39
C ALA A 132 -1.13 6.18 -8.94
N LEU A 133 -0.98 5.75 -10.20
CA LEU A 133 -1.89 4.85 -10.91
C LEU A 133 -1.13 3.60 -11.32
N LEU A 134 -1.72 2.43 -11.04
CA LEU A 134 -1.26 1.13 -11.51
C LEU A 134 -2.32 0.51 -12.39
N ASN A 135 -1.97 0.19 -13.63
CA ASN A 135 -2.93 -0.36 -14.59
C ASN A 135 -3.10 -1.88 -14.43
N LYS A 136 -4.33 -2.35 -14.45
CA LYS A 136 -4.66 -3.79 -14.60
C LYS A 136 -4.50 -4.17 -16.10
N PRO A 137 -3.84 -5.32 -16.46
CA PRO A 137 -3.15 -6.25 -15.58
C PRO A 137 -1.76 -5.73 -15.14
N PHE A 138 -1.35 -6.10 -13.93
CA PHE A 138 -0.07 -5.75 -13.34
C PHE A 138 0.60 -7.00 -12.74
N THR A 139 1.91 -6.92 -12.52
CA THR A 139 2.69 -7.96 -11.83
C THR A 139 2.92 -7.61 -10.36
N VAL A 140 3.34 -8.60 -9.57
CA VAL A 140 3.79 -8.40 -8.18
C VAL A 140 4.91 -7.36 -8.10
N THR A 141 5.82 -7.39 -9.09
CA THR A 141 6.93 -6.43 -9.17
C THR A 141 6.45 -5.01 -9.41
N ASP A 142 5.44 -4.82 -10.29
CA ASP A 142 4.87 -3.50 -10.56
C ASP A 142 4.21 -2.91 -9.31
N LEU A 143 3.45 -3.73 -8.58
CA LEU A 143 2.85 -3.33 -7.31
C LEU A 143 3.93 -2.94 -6.30
N HIS A 144 4.95 -3.77 -6.12
CA HIS A 144 6.06 -3.51 -5.20
C HIS A 144 6.80 -2.21 -5.55
N CYS A 145 7.12 -1.98 -6.82
CA CYS A 145 7.77 -0.74 -7.27
C CYS A 145 6.90 0.50 -7.00
N ALA A 146 5.58 0.40 -7.21
CA ALA A 146 4.66 1.51 -6.93
C ALA A 146 4.61 1.82 -5.43
N LEU A 147 4.54 0.80 -4.59
CA LEU A 147 4.55 0.94 -3.13
C LEU A 147 5.85 1.58 -2.62
N GLN A 148 7.00 1.09 -3.07
CA GLN A 148 8.28 1.65 -2.69
C GLN A 148 8.38 3.13 -3.04
N LYS A 149 8.02 3.53 -4.26
CA LYS A 149 8.04 4.92 -4.69
C LYS A 149 7.19 5.82 -3.81
N LEU A 150 5.96 5.38 -3.47
CA LEU A 150 5.03 6.17 -2.66
C LEU A 150 5.46 6.27 -1.20
N LEU A 151 5.95 5.18 -0.63
CA LEU A 151 6.28 5.10 0.79
C LEU A 151 7.67 5.69 1.11
N LEU A 152 8.62 5.64 0.15
CA LEU A 152 9.94 6.26 0.31
C LEU A 152 9.94 7.76 -0.02
N ALA A 153 9.06 8.23 -0.89
CA ALA A 153 8.93 9.64 -1.22
C ALA A 153 8.38 10.50 -0.07
N ARG A 154 7.81 9.86 0.95
CA ARG A 154 7.29 10.55 2.14
C ARG A 154 8.44 10.86 3.09
N PRO A 155 8.73 12.15 3.40
CA PRO A 155 9.54 12.46 4.56
C PRO A 155 8.87 11.81 5.77
N GLU A 156 9.64 11.09 6.59
CA GLU A 156 9.15 10.52 7.87
C GLU A 156 8.34 11.61 8.58
N PRO A 157 7.11 11.32 9.06
CA PRO A 157 6.38 12.30 9.83
C PRO A 157 7.29 12.71 10.98
N ALA A 158 7.72 13.98 10.98
CA ALA A 158 8.30 14.58 12.17
C ALA A 158 7.36 14.18 13.30
N GLN A 159 7.88 13.41 14.28
CA GLN A 159 7.17 12.77 15.38
C GLN A 159 5.95 13.60 15.75
N SER A 160 4.77 13.13 15.46
CA SER A 160 3.53 13.88 15.62
C SER A 160 3.45 14.33 17.08
N VAL A 161 3.70 15.61 17.28
CA VAL A 161 3.25 16.27 18.51
C VAL A 161 1.74 16.07 18.48
N ALA A 162 1.28 15.21 19.37
CA ALA A 162 -0.01 14.57 19.27
C ALA A 162 -1.13 15.60 19.07
N ALA A 163 -1.96 15.35 18.08
CA ALA A 163 -3.27 16.01 17.96
C ALA A 163 -4.11 15.91 19.25
N ARG A 164 -3.78 14.97 20.15
CA ARG A 164 -4.27 14.87 21.52
C ARG A 164 -3.96 16.10 22.36
N ASP A 165 -2.74 16.66 22.26
CA ASP A 165 -2.34 17.80 23.11
C ASP A 165 -3.02 19.09 22.69
N ILE A 166 -3.43 19.23 21.42
CA ILE A 166 -4.19 20.38 20.92
C ILE A 166 -5.65 20.31 21.39
N TRP A 167 -6.22 19.11 21.44
CA TRP A 167 -7.60 18.91 21.89
C TRP A 167 -7.73 19.11 23.41
N GLU A 168 -6.81 18.61 24.23
CA GLU A 168 -6.80 18.80 25.68
C GLU A 168 -6.56 20.28 26.04
N GLY A 169 -5.72 21.00 25.30
CA GLY A 169 -5.49 22.44 25.49
C GLY A 169 -6.70 23.31 25.15
N CYS A 170 -7.56 22.90 24.22
CA CYS A 170 -8.74 23.66 23.84
C CYS A 170 -9.90 23.49 24.83
N MET A 171 -10.01 22.33 25.51
CA MET A 171 -11.05 22.07 26.50
C MET A 171 -10.73 22.66 27.90
N ALA A 172 -9.47 22.98 28.17
CA ALA A 172 -9.05 23.52 29.47
C ALA A 172 -9.28 25.04 29.61
N SER A 173 -9.58 25.76 28.51
CA SER A 173 -9.69 27.22 28.54
C SER A 173 -11.13 27.78 28.70
N GLU A 174 -12.16 26.91 28.69
CA GLU A 174 -13.56 27.39 28.77
C GLU A 174 -14.22 27.23 30.14
N PHE A 175 -13.47 26.90 31.21
CA PHE A 175 -14.06 26.73 32.55
C PHE A 175 -13.40 27.58 33.61
N VAL A 176 -13.23 28.90 33.33
CA VAL A 176 -12.86 29.88 34.37
C VAL A 176 -13.83 31.05 34.36
N GLY A 177 -14.70 31.07 35.33
CA GLY A 177 -15.26 32.29 35.91
C GLY A 177 -16.62 32.73 35.44
N ALA A 178 -17.70 32.17 36.03
CA ALA A 178 -18.89 32.98 36.28
C ALA A 178 -18.77 33.53 37.72
N PRO A 179 -18.80 34.86 37.94
CA PRO A 179 -18.88 35.41 39.29
C PRO A 179 -20.27 35.21 39.85
N ALA A 180 -20.34 34.69 41.05
CA ALA A 180 -21.58 34.69 41.87
C ALA A 180 -21.78 36.10 42.39
N ASP A 181 -22.72 36.83 41.84
CA ASP A 181 -23.28 38.00 42.46
C ASP A 181 -24.34 37.58 43.43
N HIS A 182 -23.99 37.67 44.72
CA HIS A 182 -24.90 37.78 45.83
C HIS A 182 -25.02 39.26 46.08
N ASP A 183 -26.26 39.80 45.95
CA ASP A 183 -26.70 40.92 46.76
C ASP A 183 -28.23 41.00 46.84
N MET A 184 -28.73 41.01 48.07
CA MET A 184 -29.98 41.48 48.66
C MET A 184 -31.29 40.78 48.28
#